data_80c4979aaabc5f34bcc81f9743a57bc3
#
_entry.id   80c4979aaabc5f34bcc81f9743a57bc3
#
_cell.length_a   1.000
_cell.length_b   1.000
_cell.length_c   1.000
_cell.angle_alpha   90.00
_cell.angle_beta   90.00
_cell.angle_gamma   90.00
#
_symmetry.space_group_name_H-M   'P 1'
#
loop_
_entity.id
_entity.type
_entity.pdbx_description
1 polymer ?
#
loop_
_entity_poly.entity_id
_entity_poly.type
_entity_poly.pdbx_seq_one_letter_code
_entity_poly.pdbx_strand_id
1 'polypeptide(L)'
;MGASFLITLREGLEIALVLAILTAYLVKSQRGTELRAVFVGSLLAAAACIIAGVGVQTLTDGLQGKAEQATEGSLALASCAVLTWMIFWMRRNSRSLGGELRAKVDAATTTQALTLIAFIAVAREGFETVLFLLGAETQSASGGEVVVGGLIGLAVAAVLGWLIYVGGRHVNLGTFFKVTGALMILFAAGLAGKAAHEFRELAGFESGWLINSMWTLTAGPAATGTFRDFIEGLFGWSPDPERIRVFAYIGYAVPVLWLYLKATRPSAPVVAAHPSAVTAGV
;
A
#
# COMPACT_ATOMS: atom_id res chain seq x y z
N MET A 1 8.91 10.14 6.61
CA MET A 1 9.85 9.39 5.71
C MET A 1 9.58 7.89 5.63
N GLY A 2 9.52 7.11 6.74
CA GLY A 2 9.46 5.64 6.69
C GLY A 2 8.23 5.08 5.97
N ALA A 3 7.04 5.58 6.28
CA ALA A 3 5.80 5.12 5.64
C ALA A 3 5.77 5.43 4.14
N SER A 4 6.08 6.65 3.75
CA SER A 4 6.09 7.05 2.35
C SER A 4 7.10 6.25 1.52
N PHE A 5 8.27 5.93 2.08
CA PHE A 5 9.23 5.03 1.48
C PHE A 5 8.64 3.62 1.25
N LEU A 6 8.04 3.01 2.29
CA LEU A 6 7.46 1.67 2.17
C LEU A 6 6.27 1.61 1.21
N ILE A 7 5.40 2.63 1.24
CA ILE A 7 4.26 2.76 0.33
C ILE A 7 4.77 2.79 -1.12
N THR A 8 5.61 3.76 -1.44
CA THR A 8 6.08 3.94 -2.84
C THR A 8 7.01 2.83 -3.31
N LEU A 9 7.78 2.20 -2.41
CA LEU A 9 8.56 1.01 -2.72
C LEU A 9 7.64 -0.14 -3.14
N ARG A 10 6.57 -0.36 -2.40
CA ARG A 10 5.63 -1.45 -2.63
C ARG A 10 4.81 -1.20 -3.90
N GLU A 11 4.11 -0.07 -3.99
CA GLU A 11 3.27 0.26 -5.13
C GLU A 11 4.11 0.44 -6.42
N GLY A 12 5.30 1.04 -6.29
CA GLY A 12 6.26 1.14 -7.40
C GLY A 12 6.73 -0.22 -7.92
N LEU A 13 6.95 -1.21 -7.03
CA LEU A 13 7.24 -2.58 -7.47
C LEU A 13 6.05 -3.25 -8.15
N GLU A 14 4.81 -2.99 -7.71
CA GLU A 14 3.61 -3.50 -8.36
C GLU A 14 3.47 -2.92 -9.77
N ILE A 15 3.65 -1.61 -9.93
CA ILE A 15 3.72 -0.96 -11.25
C ILE A 15 4.83 -1.57 -12.11
N ALA A 16 6.03 -1.74 -11.56
CA ALA A 16 7.16 -2.32 -12.30
C ALA A 16 6.88 -3.76 -12.76
N LEU A 17 6.23 -4.58 -11.94
CA LEU A 17 5.81 -5.94 -12.31
C LEU A 17 4.76 -5.93 -13.41
N VAL A 18 3.75 -5.06 -13.31
CA VAL A 18 2.71 -4.89 -14.35
C VAL A 18 3.36 -4.50 -15.68
N LEU A 19 4.23 -3.50 -15.67
CA LEU A 19 4.93 -3.04 -16.87
C LEU A 19 5.88 -4.11 -17.42
N ALA A 20 6.58 -4.85 -16.57
CA ALA A 20 7.43 -5.95 -16.99
C ALA A 20 6.63 -7.07 -17.67
N ILE A 21 5.45 -7.42 -17.15
CA ILE A 21 4.56 -8.43 -17.77
C ILE A 21 4.06 -7.93 -19.13
N LEU A 22 3.57 -6.69 -19.21
CA LEU A 22 3.06 -6.09 -20.44
C LEU A 22 4.15 -6.02 -21.52
N THR A 23 5.33 -5.49 -21.17
CA THR A 23 6.45 -5.33 -22.12
C THR A 23 6.99 -6.68 -22.58
N ALA A 24 7.23 -7.62 -21.67
CA ALA A 24 7.69 -8.95 -22.00
C ALA A 24 6.70 -9.71 -22.91
N TYR A 25 5.40 -9.55 -22.64
CA TYR A 25 4.37 -10.19 -23.43
C TYR A 25 4.27 -9.60 -24.85
N LEU A 26 4.29 -8.27 -25.00
CA LEU A 26 4.27 -7.60 -26.30
C LEU A 26 5.50 -7.95 -27.15
N VAL A 27 6.69 -8.01 -26.54
CA VAL A 27 7.92 -8.42 -27.24
C VAL A 27 7.79 -9.88 -27.69
N LYS A 28 7.32 -10.79 -26.84
CA LYS A 28 7.14 -12.20 -27.19
C LYS A 28 6.08 -12.42 -28.28
N SER A 29 5.04 -11.60 -28.33
CA SER A 29 3.96 -11.65 -29.32
C SER A 29 4.32 -10.92 -30.63
N GLN A 30 5.59 -10.53 -30.83
CA GLN A 30 6.06 -9.77 -32.01
C GLN A 30 5.34 -8.41 -32.18
N ARG A 31 4.75 -7.86 -31.13
CA ARG A 31 4.07 -6.55 -31.08
C ARG A 31 4.93 -5.47 -30.44
N GLY A 32 6.25 -5.57 -30.54
CA GLY A 32 7.20 -4.65 -29.90
C GLY A 32 7.03 -3.18 -30.32
N THR A 33 6.49 -2.90 -31.50
CA THR A 33 6.16 -1.54 -31.97
C THR A 33 5.10 -0.86 -31.12
N GLU A 34 4.26 -1.64 -30.41
CA GLU A 34 3.17 -1.15 -29.56
C GLU A 34 3.61 -0.84 -28.12
N LEU A 35 4.87 -1.07 -27.76
CA LEU A 35 5.43 -0.69 -26.46
C LEU A 35 5.26 0.79 -26.16
N ARG A 36 5.31 1.63 -27.20
CA ARG A 36 5.07 3.07 -27.07
C ARG A 36 3.69 3.39 -26.48
N ALA A 37 2.67 2.60 -26.83
CA ALA A 37 1.32 2.75 -26.28
C ALA A 37 1.29 2.49 -24.76
N VAL A 38 2.00 1.46 -24.29
CA VAL A 38 2.11 1.13 -22.88
C VAL A 38 2.78 2.27 -22.12
N PHE A 39 3.90 2.81 -22.63
CA PHE A 39 4.58 3.93 -21.99
C PHE A 39 3.75 5.21 -21.99
N VAL A 40 3.04 5.53 -23.06
CA VAL A 40 2.14 6.70 -23.11
C VAL A 40 1.01 6.54 -22.11
N GLY A 41 0.35 5.37 -22.05
CA GLY A 41 -0.70 5.10 -21.08
C GLY A 41 -0.22 5.23 -19.64
N SER A 42 0.96 4.69 -19.35
CA SER A 42 1.57 4.78 -18.01
C SER A 42 1.93 6.22 -17.62
N LEU A 43 2.48 6.99 -18.55
CA LEU A 43 2.83 8.41 -18.31
C LEU A 43 1.58 9.26 -18.06
N LEU A 44 0.53 9.04 -18.85
CA LEU A 44 -0.75 9.72 -18.65
C LEU A 44 -1.38 9.37 -17.29
N ALA A 45 -1.30 8.10 -16.88
CA ALA A 45 -1.76 7.66 -15.57
C ALA A 45 -0.97 8.35 -14.43
N ALA A 46 0.36 8.37 -14.54
CA ALA A 46 1.22 9.03 -13.55
C ALA A 46 0.89 10.54 -13.45
N ALA A 47 0.74 11.22 -14.59
CA ALA A 47 0.35 12.63 -14.62
C ALA A 47 -1.02 12.87 -13.98
N ALA A 48 -2.02 12.03 -14.29
CA ALA A 48 -3.35 12.13 -13.69
C ALA A 48 -3.32 11.93 -12.16
N CYS A 49 -2.54 10.97 -11.67
CA CYS A 49 -2.38 10.72 -10.23
C CYS A 49 -1.68 11.89 -9.53
N ILE A 50 -0.62 12.47 -10.11
CA ILE A 50 0.07 13.64 -9.56
C ILE A 50 -0.89 14.83 -9.49
N ILE A 51 -1.65 15.10 -10.57
CA ILE A 51 -2.63 16.20 -10.61
C ILE A 51 -3.70 15.98 -9.54
N ALA A 52 -4.21 14.76 -9.40
CA ALA A 52 -5.21 14.43 -8.38
C ALA A 52 -4.63 14.61 -6.96
N GLY A 53 -3.41 14.12 -6.69
CA GLY A 53 -2.75 14.26 -5.40
C GLY A 53 -2.52 15.71 -5.01
N VAL A 54 -1.91 16.51 -5.91
CA VAL A 54 -1.70 17.94 -5.70
C VAL A 54 -3.03 18.68 -5.54
N GLY A 55 -4.05 18.29 -6.32
CA GLY A 55 -5.39 18.87 -6.22
C GLY A 55 -6.03 18.64 -4.85
N VAL A 56 -5.97 17.42 -4.32
CA VAL A 56 -6.48 17.11 -2.97
C VAL A 56 -5.69 17.90 -1.93
N GLN A 57 -4.35 17.86 -2.00
CA GLN A 57 -3.47 18.58 -1.09
C GLN A 57 -3.84 20.08 -1.02
N THR A 58 -3.91 20.75 -2.16
CA THR A 58 -4.23 22.20 -2.20
C THR A 58 -5.63 22.52 -1.69
N LEU A 59 -6.57 21.59 -1.78
CA LEU A 59 -7.92 21.75 -1.23
C LEU A 59 -7.94 21.54 0.29
N THR A 60 -7.02 20.77 0.83
CA THR A 60 -6.95 20.47 2.27
C THR A 60 -6.07 21.44 3.04
N ASP A 61 -5.00 21.97 2.43
CA ASP A 61 -4.01 22.87 3.07
C ASP A 61 -4.59 24.17 3.66
N GLY A 62 -5.82 24.55 3.32
CA GLY A 62 -6.47 25.76 3.85
C GLY A 62 -7.52 25.48 4.93
N LEU A 63 -7.77 24.23 5.27
CA LEU A 63 -8.80 23.88 6.23
C LEU A 63 -8.33 24.12 7.67
N GLN A 64 -9.24 24.56 8.53
CA GLN A 64 -8.96 24.82 9.94
C GLN A 64 -10.10 24.30 10.83
N GLY A 65 -9.75 23.91 12.07
CA GLY A 65 -10.69 23.50 13.09
C GLY A 65 -11.48 22.24 12.71
N LYS A 66 -12.80 22.26 12.85
CA LYS A 66 -13.65 21.08 12.59
C LYS A 66 -13.56 20.52 11.15
N ALA A 67 -13.33 21.38 10.16
CA ALA A 67 -13.20 20.94 8.78
C ALA A 67 -11.86 20.19 8.56
N GLU A 68 -10.79 20.63 9.17
CA GLU A 68 -9.49 19.98 9.19
C GLU A 68 -9.60 18.59 9.84
N GLN A 69 -10.11 18.51 11.07
CA GLN A 69 -10.30 17.27 11.81
C GLN A 69 -11.17 16.26 11.06
N ALA A 70 -12.29 16.71 10.46
CA ALA A 70 -13.16 15.86 9.68
C ALA A 70 -12.45 15.31 8.44
N THR A 71 -11.64 16.13 7.78
CA THR A 71 -10.91 15.75 6.56
C THR A 71 -9.76 14.81 6.90
N GLU A 72 -8.92 15.14 7.87
CA GLU A 72 -7.80 14.28 8.30
C GLU A 72 -8.29 12.92 8.83
N GLY A 73 -9.32 12.93 9.70
CA GLY A 73 -9.93 11.72 10.21
C GLY A 73 -10.53 10.84 9.09
N SER A 74 -11.19 11.47 8.10
CA SER A 74 -11.78 10.75 6.97
C SER A 74 -10.72 10.20 6.03
N LEU A 75 -9.66 10.95 5.73
CA LEU A 75 -8.53 10.49 4.91
C LEU A 75 -7.79 9.33 5.59
N ALA A 76 -7.52 9.43 6.89
CA ALA A 76 -6.88 8.38 7.65
C ALA A 76 -7.74 7.09 7.67
N LEU A 77 -9.05 7.22 7.91
CA LEU A 77 -9.97 6.09 7.91
C LEU A 77 -10.11 5.45 6.53
N ALA A 78 -10.26 6.26 5.47
CA ALA A 78 -10.35 5.78 4.10
C ALA A 78 -9.07 5.04 3.69
N SER A 79 -7.90 5.62 3.98
CA SER A 79 -6.58 4.99 3.73
C SER A 79 -6.44 3.67 4.48
N CYS A 80 -6.83 3.61 5.76
CA CYS A 80 -6.83 2.38 6.56
C CYS A 80 -7.74 1.30 5.94
N ALA A 81 -8.95 1.66 5.52
CA ALA A 81 -9.92 0.74 4.93
C ALA A 81 -9.43 0.20 3.57
N VAL A 82 -8.93 1.08 2.69
CA VAL A 82 -8.42 0.71 1.37
C VAL A 82 -7.17 -0.15 1.49
N LEU A 83 -6.22 0.21 2.38
CA LEU A 83 -5.03 -0.62 2.68
C LEU A 83 -5.41 -2.02 3.14
N THR A 84 -6.34 -2.11 4.08
CA THR A 84 -6.80 -3.41 4.58
C THR A 84 -7.39 -4.26 3.46
N TRP A 85 -8.31 -3.68 2.70
CA TRP A 85 -8.94 -4.37 1.56
C TRP A 85 -7.90 -4.82 0.54
N MET A 86 -6.97 -3.94 0.16
CA MET A 86 -5.93 -4.18 -0.83
C MET A 86 -5.00 -5.31 -0.41
N ILE A 87 -4.50 -5.31 0.86
CA ILE A 87 -3.60 -6.35 1.38
C ILE A 87 -4.26 -7.75 1.28
N PHE A 88 -5.54 -7.88 1.64
CA PHE A 88 -6.24 -9.15 1.55
C PHE A 88 -6.63 -9.52 0.11
N TRP A 89 -6.99 -8.54 -0.72
CA TRP A 89 -7.32 -8.76 -2.12
C TRP A 89 -6.09 -9.23 -2.93
N MET A 90 -4.97 -8.51 -2.82
CA MET A 90 -3.70 -8.86 -3.47
C MET A 90 -3.30 -10.30 -3.16
N ARG A 91 -3.42 -10.67 -1.92
CA ARG A 91 -3.08 -11.99 -1.46
C ARG A 91 -3.92 -13.10 -2.09
N ARG A 92 -5.19 -12.84 -2.34
CA ARG A 92 -6.09 -13.80 -3.01
C ARG A 92 -5.83 -13.86 -4.51
N ASN A 93 -5.51 -12.73 -5.12
CA ASN A 93 -5.48 -12.58 -6.57
C ASN A 93 -4.07 -12.53 -7.20
N SER A 94 -3.00 -12.49 -6.39
CA SER A 94 -1.63 -12.33 -6.90
C SER A 94 -1.21 -13.37 -7.96
N ARG A 95 -1.79 -14.55 -7.93
CA ARG A 95 -1.48 -15.63 -8.90
C ARG A 95 -2.21 -15.48 -10.24
N SER A 96 -3.37 -14.84 -10.28
CA SER A 96 -4.20 -14.67 -11.48
C SER A 96 -3.90 -13.40 -12.27
N LEU A 97 -3.33 -12.38 -11.62
CA LEU A 97 -3.09 -11.05 -12.21
C LEU A 97 -2.34 -11.09 -13.53
N GLY A 98 -1.26 -11.88 -13.61
CA GLY A 98 -0.49 -12.00 -14.84
C GLY A 98 -1.25 -12.65 -16.00
N GLY A 99 -2.13 -13.60 -15.69
CA GLY A 99 -3.00 -14.25 -16.68
C GLY A 99 -4.09 -13.32 -17.20
N GLU A 100 -4.77 -12.61 -16.30
CA GLU A 100 -5.82 -11.64 -16.65
C GLU A 100 -5.27 -10.49 -17.50
N LEU A 101 -4.08 -9.99 -17.15
CA LEU A 101 -3.45 -8.91 -17.89
C LEU A 101 -3.08 -9.34 -19.32
N ARG A 102 -2.54 -10.55 -19.49
CA ARG A 102 -2.25 -11.12 -20.82
C ARG A 102 -3.52 -11.29 -21.65
N ALA A 103 -4.58 -11.83 -21.06
CA ALA A 103 -5.87 -11.99 -21.76
C ALA A 103 -6.44 -10.64 -22.23
N LYS A 104 -6.31 -9.57 -21.43
CA LYS A 104 -6.70 -8.22 -21.85
C LYS A 104 -5.86 -7.69 -23.02
N VAL A 105 -4.55 -7.96 -23.02
CA VAL A 105 -3.66 -7.56 -24.14
C VAL A 105 -4.00 -8.35 -25.41
N ASP A 106 -4.33 -9.63 -25.30
CA ASP A 106 -4.74 -10.44 -26.46
C ASP A 106 -6.06 -9.94 -27.06
N ALA A 107 -6.99 -9.52 -26.22
CA ALA A 107 -8.26 -8.94 -26.66
C ALA A 107 -8.09 -7.52 -27.26
N ALA A 108 -6.98 -6.86 -27.01
CA ALA A 108 -6.72 -5.51 -27.51
C ALA A 108 -6.26 -5.56 -28.98
N THR A 109 -7.14 -5.15 -29.87
CA THR A 109 -6.90 -5.09 -31.32
C THR A 109 -6.35 -3.76 -31.80
N THR A 110 -6.34 -2.72 -30.94
CA THR A 110 -5.92 -1.36 -31.29
C THR A 110 -4.87 -0.84 -30.32
N THR A 111 -4.00 0.05 -30.82
CA THR A 111 -3.00 0.76 -30.00
C THR A 111 -3.67 1.56 -28.84
N GLN A 112 -4.85 2.13 -29.10
CA GLN A 112 -5.62 2.87 -28.08
C GLN A 112 -6.09 1.95 -26.95
N ALA A 113 -6.55 0.73 -27.27
CA ALA A 113 -6.94 -0.25 -26.25
C ALA A 113 -5.74 -0.63 -25.35
N LEU A 114 -4.55 -0.81 -25.92
CA LEU A 114 -3.33 -1.06 -25.14
C LEU A 114 -2.94 0.13 -24.26
N THR A 115 -3.03 1.35 -24.80
CA THR A 115 -2.81 2.57 -24.01
C THR A 115 -3.77 2.64 -22.82
N LEU A 116 -5.05 2.33 -23.03
CA LEU A 116 -6.06 2.33 -21.97
C LEU A 116 -5.82 1.23 -20.94
N ILE A 117 -5.41 0.03 -21.35
CA ILE A 117 -5.08 -1.08 -20.43
C ILE A 117 -3.91 -0.66 -19.53
N ALA A 118 -2.83 -0.11 -20.11
CA ALA A 118 -1.68 0.37 -19.35
C ALA A 118 -2.07 1.55 -18.44
N PHE A 119 -2.86 2.49 -18.94
CA PHE A 119 -3.38 3.60 -18.14
C PHE A 119 -4.15 3.12 -16.92
N ILE A 120 -5.16 2.26 -17.10
CA ILE A 120 -6.00 1.77 -15.99
C ILE A 120 -5.16 0.98 -14.99
N ALA A 121 -4.22 0.14 -15.46
CA ALA A 121 -3.38 -0.66 -14.58
C ALA A 121 -2.46 0.22 -13.72
N VAL A 122 -1.80 1.23 -14.32
CA VAL A 122 -0.91 2.14 -13.59
C VAL A 122 -1.68 3.17 -12.76
N ALA A 123 -2.81 3.67 -13.27
CA ALA A 123 -3.64 4.63 -12.55
C ALA A 123 -4.18 4.04 -11.24
N ARG A 124 -4.53 2.77 -11.24
CA ARG A 124 -4.99 2.07 -10.03
C ARG A 124 -3.95 2.13 -8.94
N GLU A 125 -2.73 1.68 -9.20
CA GLU A 125 -1.65 1.67 -8.21
C GLU A 125 -1.22 3.10 -7.84
N GLY A 126 -1.27 4.02 -8.81
CA GLY A 126 -0.98 5.43 -8.59
C GLY A 126 -2.00 6.12 -7.68
N PHE A 127 -3.30 5.86 -7.84
CA PHE A 127 -4.34 6.37 -6.94
C PHE A 127 -4.23 5.78 -5.53
N GLU A 128 -3.93 4.49 -5.41
CA GLU A 128 -3.64 3.85 -4.12
C GLU A 128 -2.43 4.55 -3.46
N THR A 129 -1.35 4.79 -4.21
CA THR A 129 -0.16 5.54 -3.73
C THR A 129 -0.53 6.93 -3.23
N VAL A 130 -1.30 7.70 -4.01
CA VAL A 130 -1.73 9.06 -3.62
C VAL A 130 -2.53 9.04 -2.32
N LEU A 131 -3.53 8.16 -2.23
CA LEU A 131 -4.36 8.04 -1.03
C LEU A 131 -3.53 7.68 0.21
N PHE A 132 -2.57 6.75 0.06
CA PHE A 132 -1.73 6.33 1.18
C PHE A 132 -0.70 7.38 1.56
N LEU A 133 -0.16 8.15 0.60
CA LEU A 133 0.74 9.27 0.89
C LEU A 133 0.01 10.40 1.61
N LEU A 134 -1.23 10.74 1.20
CA LEU A 134 -2.06 11.69 1.93
C LEU A 134 -2.35 11.20 3.36
N GLY A 135 -2.67 9.89 3.52
CA GLY A 135 -2.78 9.28 4.84
C GLY A 135 -1.48 9.31 5.66
N ALA A 136 -0.33 9.10 5.02
CA ALA A 136 0.97 9.18 5.69
C ALA A 136 1.31 10.62 6.12
N GLU A 137 0.86 11.61 5.37
CA GLU A 137 1.05 13.03 5.70
C GLU A 137 0.32 13.40 6.98
N THR A 138 -0.91 12.93 7.20
CA THR A 138 -1.65 13.17 8.46
C THR A 138 -0.93 12.64 9.70
N GLN A 139 0.03 11.72 9.54
CA GLN A 139 0.84 11.16 10.63
C GLN A 139 2.27 11.74 10.69
N SER A 140 2.68 12.57 9.74
CA SER A 140 4.07 13.03 9.60
C SER A 140 4.23 14.46 10.08
N ALA A 141 5.36 14.75 10.72
CA ALA A 141 5.68 16.10 11.22
C ALA A 141 5.92 17.13 10.10
N SER A 142 6.24 16.69 8.86
CA SER A 142 6.39 17.58 7.71
C SER A 142 6.10 16.88 6.38
N GLY A 143 5.39 17.56 5.47
CA GLY A 143 5.13 17.09 4.10
C GLY A 143 6.41 16.84 3.29
N GLY A 144 7.49 17.61 3.54
CA GLY A 144 8.78 17.42 2.88
C GLY A 144 9.38 16.04 3.13
N GLU A 145 9.22 15.48 4.32
CA GLU A 145 9.67 14.12 4.64
C GLU A 145 8.90 13.04 3.88
N VAL A 146 7.61 13.28 3.66
CA VAL A 146 6.76 12.36 2.88
C VAL A 146 7.23 12.33 1.43
N VAL A 147 7.50 13.50 0.85
CA VAL A 147 8.00 13.61 -0.53
C VAL A 147 9.37 12.92 -0.69
N VAL A 148 10.32 13.21 0.18
CA VAL A 148 11.67 12.62 0.11
C VAL A 148 11.62 11.10 0.27
N GLY A 149 10.89 10.61 1.28
CA GLY A 149 10.71 9.17 1.48
C GLY A 149 10.04 8.51 0.27
N GLY A 150 9.03 9.14 -0.29
CA GLY A 150 8.34 8.68 -1.50
C GLY A 150 9.24 8.57 -2.71
N LEU A 151 10.06 9.58 -2.97
CA LEU A 151 11.01 9.58 -4.09
C LEU A 151 12.08 8.51 -3.94
N ILE A 152 12.63 8.32 -2.73
CA ILE A 152 13.61 7.26 -2.46
C ILE A 152 12.97 5.88 -2.68
N GLY A 153 11.75 5.65 -2.17
CA GLY A 153 11.05 4.38 -2.35
C GLY A 153 10.76 4.07 -3.81
N LEU A 154 10.34 5.07 -4.58
CA LEU A 154 10.11 4.94 -6.02
C LEU A 154 11.41 4.64 -6.79
N ALA A 155 12.51 5.30 -6.45
CA ALA A 155 13.81 5.05 -7.05
C ALA A 155 14.29 3.61 -6.78
N VAL A 156 14.17 3.14 -5.55
CA VAL A 156 14.50 1.76 -5.17
C VAL A 156 13.59 0.76 -5.90
N ALA A 157 12.29 1.05 -5.99
CA ALA A 157 11.33 0.21 -6.74
C ALA A 157 11.71 0.11 -8.23
N ALA A 158 12.11 1.22 -8.84
CA ALA A 158 12.56 1.24 -10.24
C ALA A 158 13.82 0.39 -10.44
N VAL A 159 14.81 0.48 -9.54
CA VAL A 159 16.02 -0.34 -9.58
C VAL A 159 15.69 -1.83 -9.42
N LEU A 160 14.85 -2.18 -8.44
CA LEU A 160 14.43 -3.56 -8.22
C LEU A 160 13.61 -4.09 -9.39
N GLY A 161 12.72 -3.30 -9.95
CA GLY A 161 11.94 -3.64 -11.16
C GLY A 161 12.83 -3.91 -12.36
N TRP A 162 13.86 -3.09 -12.56
CA TRP A 162 14.87 -3.30 -13.59
C TRP A 162 15.68 -4.58 -13.36
N LEU A 163 16.12 -4.84 -12.14
CA LEU A 163 16.84 -6.07 -11.79
C LEU A 163 15.97 -7.32 -12.03
N ILE A 164 14.68 -7.25 -11.72
CA ILE A 164 13.73 -8.33 -11.99
C ILE A 164 13.58 -8.55 -13.50
N TYR A 165 13.50 -7.48 -14.28
CA TYR A 165 13.39 -7.54 -15.73
C TYR A 165 14.62 -8.18 -16.39
N VAL A 166 15.83 -7.79 -15.95
CA VAL A 166 17.09 -8.27 -16.55
C VAL A 166 17.51 -9.64 -16.01
N GLY A 167 17.35 -9.89 -14.72
CA GLY A 167 17.90 -11.06 -14.03
C GLY A 167 16.88 -11.98 -13.34
N GLY A 168 15.68 -11.66 -13.34
CA GLY A 168 14.36 -12.22 -12.99
C GLY A 168 14.20 -13.37 -11.99
N ARG A 169 15.23 -14.02 -11.48
CA ARG A 169 15.06 -15.27 -10.70
C ARG A 169 15.50 -15.23 -9.23
N HIS A 170 16.10 -14.16 -8.76
CA HIS A 170 16.74 -14.14 -7.43
C HIS A 170 15.95 -13.38 -6.34
N VAL A 171 14.94 -12.59 -6.69
CA VAL A 171 14.12 -11.87 -5.71
C VAL A 171 12.91 -12.71 -5.33
N ASN A 172 12.83 -13.10 -4.06
CA ASN A 172 11.65 -13.79 -3.55
C ASN A 172 10.52 -12.79 -3.29
N LEU A 173 9.80 -12.44 -4.37
CA LEU A 173 8.67 -11.52 -4.33
C LEU A 173 7.60 -11.92 -3.30
N GLY A 174 7.37 -13.23 -3.12
CA GLY A 174 6.41 -13.72 -2.14
C GLY A 174 6.78 -13.36 -0.71
N THR A 175 8.07 -13.48 -0.35
CA THR A 175 8.56 -13.05 0.97
C THR A 175 8.54 -11.54 1.10
N PHE A 176 8.95 -10.81 0.05
CA PHE A 176 8.90 -9.35 0.02
C PHE A 176 7.48 -8.82 0.30
N PHE A 177 6.47 -9.26 -0.47
CA PHE A 177 5.08 -8.83 -0.26
C PHE A 177 4.49 -9.31 1.06
N LYS A 178 4.97 -10.42 1.60
CA LYS A 178 4.57 -10.88 2.94
C LYS A 178 5.07 -9.94 4.04
N VAL A 179 6.34 -9.54 3.98
CA VAL A 179 6.95 -8.65 4.98
C VAL A 179 6.39 -7.24 4.86
N THR A 180 6.38 -6.67 3.65
CA THR A 180 5.83 -5.32 3.42
C THR A 180 4.34 -5.25 3.74
N GLY A 181 3.56 -6.29 3.43
CA GLY A 181 2.16 -6.38 3.81
C GLY A 181 1.94 -6.37 5.33
N ALA A 182 2.78 -7.05 6.11
CA ALA A 182 2.72 -6.98 7.57
C ALA A 182 3.06 -5.58 8.10
N LEU A 183 4.08 -4.91 7.53
CA LEU A 183 4.44 -3.53 7.87
C LEU A 183 3.31 -2.55 7.52
N MET A 184 2.64 -2.76 6.37
CA MET A 184 1.49 -1.95 5.97
C MET A 184 0.27 -2.12 6.90
N ILE A 185 0.09 -3.29 7.51
CA ILE A 185 -0.95 -3.49 8.54
C ILE A 185 -0.63 -2.64 9.78
N LEU A 186 0.63 -2.57 10.20
CA LEU A 186 1.03 -1.72 11.32
C LEU A 186 0.88 -0.23 10.99
N PHE A 187 1.20 0.17 9.77
CA PHE A 187 0.93 1.54 9.29
C PHE A 187 -0.57 1.85 9.29
N ALA A 188 -1.41 0.94 8.76
CA ALA A 188 -2.86 1.10 8.78
C ALA A 188 -3.44 1.17 10.21
N ALA A 189 -2.82 0.47 11.17
CA ALA A 189 -3.16 0.59 12.59
C ALA A 189 -2.87 2.00 13.13
N GLY A 190 -1.77 2.62 12.71
CA GLY A 190 -1.46 4.02 13.01
C GLY A 190 -2.53 4.97 12.48
N LEU A 191 -2.96 4.75 11.22
CA LEU A 191 -4.06 5.51 10.62
C LEU A 191 -5.39 5.33 11.35
N ALA A 192 -5.72 4.12 11.80
CA ALA A 192 -6.90 3.86 12.61
C ALA A 192 -6.84 4.60 13.94
N GLY A 193 -5.66 4.65 14.58
CA GLY A 193 -5.42 5.44 15.79
C GLY A 193 -5.56 6.94 15.56
N LYS A 194 -5.02 7.47 14.46
CA LYS A 194 -5.15 8.88 14.06
C LYS A 194 -6.61 9.23 13.78
N ALA A 195 -7.33 8.41 13.01
CA ALA A 195 -8.75 8.62 12.74
C ALA A 195 -9.59 8.67 14.04
N ALA A 196 -9.31 7.77 14.99
CA ALA A 196 -10.00 7.77 16.28
C ALA A 196 -9.73 9.06 17.08
N HIS A 197 -8.51 9.60 17.02
CA HIS A 197 -8.14 10.88 17.61
C HIS A 197 -8.92 12.03 16.99
N GLU A 198 -8.87 12.16 15.64
CA GLU A 198 -9.52 13.26 14.93
C GLU A 198 -11.05 13.27 15.10
N PHE A 199 -11.69 12.10 15.01
CA PHE A 199 -13.14 12.02 15.23
C PHE A 199 -13.54 12.29 16.67
N ARG A 200 -12.69 11.98 17.66
CA ARG A 200 -12.90 12.37 19.05
C ARG A 200 -12.88 13.90 19.22
N GLU A 201 -11.88 14.57 18.59
CA GLU A 201 -11.78 16.04 18.62
C GLU A 201 -12.96 16.69 17.91
N LEU A 202 -13.31 16.19 16.71
CA LEU A 202 -14.48 16.64 15.95
C LEU A 202 -15.78 16.56 16.78
N ALA A 203 -15.93 15.50 17.58
CA ALA A 203 -17.09 15.29 18.45
C ALA A 203 -17.08 16.19 19.70
N GLY A 204 -15.98 16.92 19.94
CA GLY A 204 -15.85 17.84 21.08
C GLY A 204 -15.71 17.14 22.44
N PHE A 205 -15.24 15.89 22.49
CA PHE A 205 -14.94 15.23 23.74
C PHE A 205 -13.60 15.74 24.29
N GLU A 206 -13.63 16.64 25.28
CA GLU A 206 -12.45 17.27 25.89
C GLU A 206 -12.03 16.64 27.21
N SER A 207 -12.85 15.79 27.82
CA SER A 207 -12.58 15.18 29.12
C SER A 207 -13.02 13.72 29.16
N GLY A 208 -12.30 12.90 29.92
CA GLY A 208 -12.63 11.51 30.14
C GLY A 208 -11.42 10.59 30.22
N TRP A 209 -11.60 9.39 30.72
CA TRP A 209 -10.53 8.39 30.88
C TRP A 209 -9.83 8.02 29.56
N LEU A 210 -10.58 8.00 28.46
CA LEU A 210 -10.04 7.64 27.12
C LEU A 210 -9.12 8.71 26.51
N ILE A 211 -9.20 9.95 26.99
CA ILE A 211 -8.44 11.09 26.47
C ILE A 211 -7.09 11.24 27.17
N ASN A 212 -7.02 10.75 28.43
CA ASN A 212 -5.78 10.82 29.17
C ASN A 212 -4.68 10.03 28.46
N SER A 213 -3.46 10.54 28.52
CA SER A 213 -2.28 9.86 28.00
C SER A 213 -2.12 8.47 28.60
N MET A 214 -1.77 7.52 27.76
CA MET A 214 -1.45 6.15 28.19
C MET A 214 -0.06 6.12 28.86
N TRP A 215 0.89 6.87 28.30
CA TRP A 215 2.24 7.12 28.81
C TRP A 215 2.72 8.49 28.34
N THR A 216 3.77 9.01 28.97
CA THR A 216 4.45 10.24 28.57
C THR A 216 5.95 9.99 28.56
N LEU A 217 6.57 10.09 27.39
CA LEU A 217 8.02 9.99 27.22
C LEU A 217 8.60 11.37 26.98
N THR A 218 9.36 11.87 27.95
CA THR A 218 9.96 13.21 27.90
C THR A 218 11.39 13.23 27.36
N ALA A 219 12.07 12.09 27.31
CA ALA A 219 13.46 11.96 26.86
C ALA A 219 13.73 10.63 26.16
N GLY A 220 14.77 10.64 25.32
CA GLY A 220 15.25 9.46 24.60
C GLY A 220 14.91 9.48 23.10
N PRO A 221 15.47 8.54 22.31
CA PRO A 221 15.34 8.55 20.85
C PRO A 221 13.92 8.37 20.35
N ALA A 222 13.03 7.77 21.15
CA ALA A 222 11.62 7.61 20.82
C ALA A 222 10.75 8.81 21.23
N ALA A 223 11.28 9.77 21.97
CA ALA A 223 10.59 10.99 22.39
C ALA A 223 10.86 12.16 21.45
N THR A 224 12.06 12.27 20.90
CA THR A 224 12.50 13.40 20.07
C THR A 224 13.49 12.96 18.99
N GLY A 225 13.53 13.70 17.87
CA GLY A 225 14.52 13.53 16.80
C GLY A 225 14.07 12.57 15.70
N THR A 226 14.95 12.39 14.71
CA THR A 226 14.67 11.67 13.44
C THR A 226 14.17 10.23 13.65
N PHE A 227 14.61 9.55 14.71
CA PHE A 227 14.11 8.20 14.99
C PHE A 227 12.65 8.22 15.44
N ARG A 228 12.27 9.19 16.30
CA ARG A 228 10.87 9.41 16.65
C ARG A 228 10.03 9.67 15.39
N ASP A 229 10.48 10.59 14.52
CA ASP A 229 9.74 10.99 13.31
C ASP A 229 9.61 9.80 12.34
N PHE A 230 10.62 8.93 12.29
CA PHE A 230 10.56 7.70 11.50
C PHE A 230 9.50 6.71 12.04
N ILE A 231 9.49 6.42 13.34
CA ILE A 231 8.54 5.48 13.94
C ILE A 231 7.13 6.07 14.03
N GLU A 232 6.99 7.38 14.19
CA GLU A 232 5.71 8.08 14.13
C GLU A 232 5.10 7.94 12.74
N GLY A 233 5.83 8.31 11.68
CA GLY A 233 5.35 8.19 10.32
C GLY A 233 5.06 6.75 9.89
N LEU A 234 5.81 5.75 10.40
CA LEU A 234 5.67 4.36 9.98
C LEU A 234 4.60 3.58 10.77
N PHE A 235 4.53 3.83 12.07
CA PHE A 235 3.66 3.05 12.98
C PHE A 235 2.62 3.90 13.69
N GLY A 236 2.56 5.21 13.41
CA GLY A 236 1.68 6.12 14.14
C GLY A 236 2.11 6.29 15.61
N TRP A 237 3.40 6.09 15.92
CA TRP A 237 3.93 6.25 17.27
C TRP A 237 3.74 7.69 17.77
N SER A 238 3.40 7.84 19.07
CA SER A 238 3.44 9.13 19.74
C SER A 238 4.15 8.96 21.08
N PRO A 239 4.96 9.94 21.51
CA PRO A 239 5.58 9.94 22.83
C PRO A 239 4.56 10.18 23.96
N ASP A 240 3.40 10.73 23.63
CA ASP A 240 2.31 11.03 24.53
C ASP A 240 0.95 10.66 23.89
N PRO A 241 0.65 9.35 23.69
CA PRO A 241 -0.53 8.94 23.00
C PRO A 241 -1.74 8.90 23.94
N GLU A 242 -2.88 9.39 23.48
CA GLU A 242 -4.16 9.17 24.14
C GLU A 242 -4.53 7.69 24.16
N ARG A 243 -5.23 7.26 25.19
CA ARG A 243 -5.68 5.87 25.32
C ARG A 243 -6.57 5.43 24.17
N ILE A 244 -7.47 6.30 23.68
CA ILE A 244 -8.32 6.01 22.50
C ILE A 244 -7.50 5.66 21.27
N ARG A 245 -6.40 6.39 21.01
CA ARG A 245 -5.47 6.14 19.89
C ARG A 245 -4.81 4.76 20.03
N VAL A 246 -4.34 4.42 21.24
CA VAL A 246 -3.71 3.13 21.53
C VAL A 246 -4.69 1.97 21.41
N PHE A 247 -5.91 2.13 21.95
CA PHE A 247 -6.95 1.08 21.83
C PHE A 247 -7.40 0.86 20.39
N ALA A 248 -7.57 1.93 19.60
CA ALA A 248 -7.88 1.81 18.18
C ALA A 248 -6.74 1.10 17.43
N TYR A 249 -5.48 1.46 17.70
CA TYR A 249 -4.30 0.81 17.13
C TYR A 249 -4.28 -0.70 17.43
N ILE A 250 -4.37 -1.09 18.69
CA ILE A 250 -4.31 -2.49 19.12
C ILE A 250 -5.53 -3.27 18.63
N GLY A 251 -6.71 -2.66 18.75
CA GLY A 251 -7.99 -3.25 18.33
C GLY A 251 -8.04 -3.53 16.82
N TYR A 252 -7.28 -2.78 16.03
CA TYR A 252 -7.10 -3.02 14.60
C TYR A 252 -5.92 -3.96 14.33
N ALA A 253 -4.74 -3.67 14.85
CA ALA A 253 -3.51 -4.39 14.52
C ALA A 253 -3.57 -5.88 14.86
N VAL A 254 -4.06 -6.21 16.06
CA VAL A 254 -4.07 -7.60 16.55
C VAL A 254 -4.95 -8.52 15.68
N PRO A 255 -6.24 -8.21 15.43
CA PRO A 255 -7.08 -9.10 14.64
C PRO A 255 -6.66 -9.14 13.17
N VAL A 256 -6.28 -8.00 12.57
CA VAL A 256 -5.90 -7.96 11.15
C VAL A 256 -4.59 -8.69 10.90
N LEU A 257 -3.57 -8.49 11.76
CA LEU A 257 -2.28 -9.19 11.65
C LEU A 257 -2.46 -10.69 11.89
N TRP A 258 -3.28 -11.09 12.86
CA TRP A 258 -3.59 -12.50 13.12
C TRP A 258 -4.26 -13.15 11.90
N LEU A 259 -5.27 -12.50 11.31
CA LEU A 259 -5.92 -12.96 10.09
C LEU A 259 -4.93 -13.05 8.92
N TYR A 260 -4.08 -12.05 8.78
CA TYR A 260 -3.04 -12.01 7.77
C TYR A 260 -2.05 -13.16 7.92
N LEU A 261 -1.52 -13.40 9.12
CA LEU A 261 -0.56 -14.46 9.38
C LEU A 261 -1.20 -15.87 9.30
N LYS A 262 -2.42 -16.04 9.82
CA LYS A 262 -3.16 -17.31 9.69
C LYS A 262 -3.37 -17.71 8.24
N ALA A 263 -3.75 -16.76 7.44
CA ALA A 263 -3.99 -16.97 6.05
C ALA A 263 -2.68 -17.14 5.24
N THR A 264 -1.44 -16.80 5.75
CA THR A 264 -0.14 -17.04 5.10
C THR A 264 0.45 -18.41 5.41
N ARG A 265 -0.20 -19.24 6.23
CA ARG A 265 0.26 -20.62 6.45
C ARG A 265 0.08 -21.40 5.14
N PRO A 266 1.10 -22.18 4.70
CA PRO A 266 0.94 -23.09 3.58
C PRO A 266 -0.20 -24.06 3.89
N SER A 267 -1.15 -24.22 2.96
CA SER A 267 -2.11 -25.30 3.06
C SER A 267 -1.33 -26.61 3.12
N ALA A 268 -1.62 -27.47 4.10
CA ALA A 268 -1.01 -28.80 4.16
C ALA A 268 -1.20 -29.49 2.79
N PRO A 269 -0.18 -30.15 2.25
CA PRO A 269 -0.34 -30.88 1.00
C PRO A 269 -1.50 -31.86 1.17
N VAL A 270 -2.49 -31.74 0.28
CA VAL A 270 -3.54 -32.75 0.17
C VAL A 270 -2.82 -34.05 -0.20
N VAL A 271 -2.67 -34.95 0.77
CA VAL A 271 -2.19 -36.28 0.52
C VAL A 271 -3.21 -36.89 -0.43
N ALA A 272 -2.84 -37.03 -1.71
CA ALA A 272 -3.65 -37.73 -2.68
C ALA A 272 -3.83 -39.16 -2.12
N ALA A 273 -5.07 -39.51 -1.78
CA ALA A 273 -5.42 -40.86 -1.41
C ALA A 273 -5.04 -41.76 -2.60
N HIS A 274 -4.03 -42.60 -2.43
CA HIS A 274 -3.71 -43.63 -3.40
C HIS A 274 -4.99 -44.46 -3.62
N PRO A 275 -5.45 -44.61 -4.86
CA PRO A 275 -6.51 -45.60 -5.12
C PRO A 275 -5.93 -46.97 -4.77
N SER A 276 -6.52 -47.58 -3.76
CA SER A 276 -6.23 -48.97 -3.37
C SER A 276 -6.38 -49.84 -4.60
N ALA A 277 -5.30 -50.54 -4.97
CA ALA A 277 -5.32 -51.53 -6.04
C ALA A 277 -6.41 -52.54 -5.69
N VAL A 278 -7.48 -52.57 -6.45
CA VAL A 278 -8.43 -53.66 -6.46
C VAL A 278 -7.69 -54.85 -7.05
N THR A 279 -7.21 -55.74 -6.20
CA THR A 279 -6.77 -57.09 -6.58
C THR A 279 -7.95 -57.80 -7.17
N ALA A 280 -7.98 -57.91 -8.50
CA ALA A 280 -8.80 -58.90 -9.19
C ALA A 280 -8.20 -60.27 -8.87
N GLY A 281 -8.86 -61.01 -8.02
CA GLY A 281 -8.67 -62.45 -7.85
C GLY A 281 -9.55 -63.18 -8.86
N VAL A 282 -8.88 -63.98 -9.67
CA VAL A 282 -9.30 -65.20 -10.44
C VAL A 282 -10.60 -65.12 -11.23
#